data_b47515815d0add4736bd85dba73440e1
#
_entry.id   b47515815d0add4736bd85dba73440e1
#
_cell.length_a   1.000
_cell.length_b   1.000
_cell.length_c   1.000
_cell.angle_alpha   90.00
_cell.angle_beta   90.00
_cell.angle_gamma   90.00
#
_symmetry.space_group_name_H-M   'P 1'
#
loop_
_entity.id
_entity.type
_entity.pdbx_description
1 polymer ?
#
loop_
_entity_poly.entity_id
_entity_poly.type
_entity_poly.pdbx_seq_one_letter_code
_entity_poly.pdbx_strand_id
1 'polypeptide(L)'
;PTEKNNSFYGGIGYGSAGPGRPDLSNTQWALEALYLTEFLDKEPHSKNPEDAEKATLAWKNAVLFLSRLQNLPESNDQVWVVKDKNDPNYGGFVYKPDESKASVKFEDKTTLRSYGSMTYAGLKSMIYAKLAKDDPRVKAATEWAAKNYTLDENPGIGPEGHYYYINTLAKAQAALGEEFIRTPDGKEHSWRNELLRKMLQLQKGNGEWFNEKHGRWMESIPELVTAYSLLAMEAALGPYIK
;
A
#
# COMPACT_ATOMS: atom_id res chain seq x y z
N PRO A 1 18.15 -8.04 5.60
CA PRO A 1 19.03 -7.43 6.60
C PRO A 1 18.64 -7.87 8.00
N THR A 2 19.62 -8.20 8.83
CA THR A 2 19.41 -8.70 10.21
C THR A 2 19.64 -7.62 11.27
N GLU A 3 20.18 -6.49 10.89
CA GLU A 3 20.53 -5.38 11.81
C GLU A 3 19.47 -4.27 11.77
N LYS A 4 18.99 -3.87 12.95
CA LYS A 4 17.94 -2.85 13.10
C LYS A 4 18.33 -1.46 12.59
N ASN A 5 19.62 -1.14 12.54
CA ASN A 5 20.15 0.11 11.98
C ASN A 5 20.15 0.13 10.45
N ASN A 6 19.96 -1.00 9.79
CA ASN A 6 19.80 -1.07 8.36
C ASN A 6 18.39 -0.58 7.96
N SER A 7 18.30 0.39 7.05
CA SER A 7 17.02 0.98 6.62
C SER A 7 16.04 -0.02 6.01
N PHE A 8 16.54 -1.16 5.52
CA PHE A 8 15.74 -2.26 4.93
C PHE A 8 15.32 -3.33 5.95
N TYR A 9 15.69 -3.18 7.24
CA TYR A 9 15.35 -4.16 8.26
C TYR A 9 13.83 -4.30 8.44
N GLY A 10 13.35 -5.54 8.47
CA GLY A 10 11.94 -5.88 8.66
C GLY A 10 11.11 -5.94 7.38
N GLY A 11 11.66 -5.52 6.24
CA GLY A 11 11.00 -5.63 4.95
C GLY A 11 11.25 -6.97 4.25
N ILE A 12 10.42 -7.26 3.25
CA ILE A 12 10.48 -8.44 2.39
C ILE A 12 10.71 -7.99 0.95
N GLY A 13 11.58 -8.68 0.22
CA GLY A 13 11.92 -8.38 -1.17
C GLY A 13 12.13 -9.62 -2.01
N TYR A 14 12.60 -9.44 -3.23
CA TYR A 14 12.94 -10.53 -4.14
C TYR A 14 14.24 -11.22 -3.74
N GLY A 15 14.30 -12.54 -3.95
CA GLY A 15 15.50 -13.34 -3.86
C GLY A 15 15.73 -14.01 -2.50
N SER A 16 16.39 -15.17 -2.55
CA SER A 16 16.65 -16.04 -1.40
C SER A 16 18.11 -16.02 -0.95
N ALA A 17 19.03 -15.42 -1.70
CA ALA A 17 20.46 -15.42 -1.40
C ALA A 17 21.04 -14.00 -1.51
N GLY A 18 21.62 -13.51 -0.43
CA GLY A 18 22.30 -12.21 -0.34
C GLY A 18 21.52 -11.13 0.43
N PRO A 19 22.11 -9.94 0.61
CA PRO A 19 21.45 -8.81 1.25
C PRO A 19 20.33 -8.31 0.33
N GLY A 20 19.16 -8.94 0.44
CA GLY A 20 17.96 -8.49 -0.29
C GLY A 20 17.72 -7.01 -0.07
N ARG A 21 17.20 -6.33 -1.07
CA ARG A 21 16.69 -4.96 -0.95
C ARG A 21 15.15 -5.00 -0.88
N PRO A 22 14.59 -5.19 0.31
CA PRO A 22 13.16 -5.18 0.52
C PRO A 22 12.48 -3.96 -0.09
N ASP A 23 11.26 -4.17 -0.52
CA ASP A 23 10.41 -3.11 -1.05
C ASP A 23 8.97 -3.22 -0.52
N LEU A 24 8.22 -2.13 -0.63
CA LEU A 24 6.88 -2.08 -0.09
C LEU A 24 5.90 -2.96 -0.88
N SER A 25 6.11 -3.14 -2.19
CA SER A 25 5.21 -3.97 -3.00
C SER A 25 5.25 -5.44 -2.57
N ASN A 26 6.44 -5.99 -2.37
CA ASN A 26 6.58 -7.36 -1.85
C ASN A 26 6.16 -7.47 -0.38
N THR A 27 6.57 -6.51 0.43
CA THR A 27 6.25 -6.51 1.87
C THR A 27 4.74 -6.48 2.11
N GLN A 28 3.97 -5.67 1.40
CA GLN A 28 2.53 -5.58 1.58
C GLN A 28 1.79 -6.88 1.22
N TRP A 29 2.25 -7.62 0.20
CA TRP A 29 1.70 -8.94 -0.14
C TRP A 29 2.00 -9.98 0.93
N ALA A 30 3.22 -9.98 1.46
CA ALA A 30 3.60 -10.87 2.54
C ALA A 30 2.82 -10.60 3.83
N LEU A 31 2.63 -9.32 4.18
CA LEU A 31 1.86 -8.93 5.35
C LEU A 31 0.37 -9.26 5.19
N GLU A 32 -0.19 -9.15 3.98
CA GLU A 32 -1.55 -9.62 3.69
C GLU A 32 -1.66 -11.14 3.91
N ALA A 33 -0.72 -11.91 3.39
CA ALA A 33 -0.69 -13.36 3.60
C ALA A 33 -0.59 -13.72 5.08
N LEU A 34 0.32 -13.08 5.82
CA LEU A 34 0.46 -13.29 7.27
C LEU A 34 -0.81 -12.92 8.05
N TYR A 35 -1.48 -11.83 7.67
CA TYR A 35 -2.74 -11.43 8.29
C TYR A 35 -3.84 -12.47 8.07
N LEU A 36 -4.00 -12.94 6.83
CA LEU A 36 -5.03 -13.92 6.47
C LEU A 36 -4.76 -15.30 7.07
N THR A 37 -3.51 -15.62 7.40
CA THR A 37 -3.10 -16.90 7.99
C THR A 37 -2.79 -16.82 9.50
N GLU A 38 -3.06 -15.69 10.16
CA GLU A 38 -2.77 -15.50 11.60
C GLU A 38 -3.38 -16.59 12.49
N PHE A 39 -4.50 -17.19 12.07
CA PHE A 39 -5.15 -18.28 12.81
C PHE A 39 -4.27 -19.53 12.91
N LEU A 40 -3.31 -19.71 12.01
CA LEU A 40 -2.38 -20.85 12.01
C LEU A 40 -1.36 -20.75 13.17
N ASP A 41 -1.09 -19.56 13.67
CA ASP A 41 -0.14 -19.32 14.76
C ASP A 41 -0.75 -19.60 16.16
N LYS A 42 -2.04 -19.96 16.21
CA LYS A 42 -2.85 -20.15 17.42
C LYS A 42 -3.42 -21.55 17.51
N GLU A 43 -3.78 -21.98 18.75
CA GLU A 43 -4.55 -23.21 18.91
C GLU A 43 -5.90 -23.17 18.17
N PRO A 44 -6.33 -24.28 17.58
CA PRO A 44 -5.76 -25.63 17.67
C PRO A 44 -4.68 -25.93 16.61
N HIS A 45 -4.33 -24.97 15.74
CA HIS A 45 -3.44 -25.19 14.59
C HIS A 45 -1.96 -25.20 14.97
N SER A 46 -1.52 -24.30 15.85
CA SER A 46 -0.18 -24.35 16.45
C SER A 46 -0.27 -24.68 17.94
N LYS A 47 0.57 -25.62 18.39
CA LYS A 47 0.76 -25.98 19.80
C LYS A 47 2.07 -25.43 20.35
N ASN A 48 2.88 -24.75 19.54
CA ASN A 48 4.15 -24.20 19.94
C ASN A 48 4.00 -22.71 20.29
N PRO A 49 4.15 -22.32 21.57
CA PRO A 49 4.07 -20.92 22.00
C PRO A 49 5.08 -19.99 21.31
N GLU A 50 6.23 -20.55 20.88
CA GLU A 50 7.26 -19.77 20.16
C GLU A 50 6.78 -19.25 18.81
N ASP A 51 5.81 -19.91 18.16
CA ASP A 51 5.31 -19.49 16.85
C ASP A 51 4.59 -18.15 16.95
N ALA A 52 3.77 -17.96 17.98
CA ALA A 52 3.09 -16.70 18.25
C ALA A 52 4.09 -15.57 18.60
N GLU A 53 5.17 -15.90 19.32
CA GLU A 53 6.22 -14.93 19.65
C GLU A 53 6.99 -14.51 18.39
N LYS A 54 7.37 -15.46 17.55
CA LYS A 54 8.05 -15.21 16.27
C LYS A 54 7.17 -14.35 15.34
N ALA A 55 5.89 -14.67 15.23
CA ALA A 55 4.93 -13.85 14.45
C ALA A 55 4.85 -12.42 15.00
N THR A 56 4.74 -12.24 16.32
CA THR A 56 4.73 -10.93 16.95
C THR A 56 5.99 -10.12 16.65
N LEU A 57 7.17 -10.76 16.67
CA LEU A 57 8.44 -10.12 16.33
C LEU A 57 8.48 -9.72 14.86
N ALA A 58 7.98 -10.57 13.96
CA ALA A 58 7.90 -10.28 12.53
C ALA A 58 7.04 -9.03 12.26
N TRP A 59 5.88 -8.90 12.91
CA TRP A 59 5.02 -7.72 12.81
C TRP A 59 5.70 -6.46 13.31
N LYS A 60 6.37 -6.48 14.46
CA LYS A 60 7.12 -5.32 14.98
C LYS A 60 8.22 -4.86 14.03
N ASN A 61 8.94 -5.79 13.43
CA ASN A 61 10.00 -5.49 12.46
C ASN A 61 9.41 -4.90 11.16
N ALA A 62 8.29 -5.46 10.69
CA ALA A 62 7.59 -4.93 9.52
C ALA A 62 7.09 -3.49 9.76
N VAL A 63 6.53 -3.18 10.93
CA VAL A 63 6.10 -1.82 11.27
C VAL A 63 7.28 -0.84 11.26
N LEU A 64 8.46 -1.25 11.73
CA LEU A 64 9.67 -0.41 11.63
C LEU A 64 10.05 -0.12 10.17
N PHE A 65 10.03 -1.15 9.32
CA PHE A 65 10.27 -0.97 7.88
C PHE A 65 9.23 -0.05 7.23
N LEU A 66 7.95 -0.25 7.50
CA LEU A 66 6.86 0.59 7.00
C LEU A 66 7.04 2.06 7.43
N SER A 67 7.41 2.30 8.68
CA SER A 67 7.67 3.67 9.18
C SER A 67 8.81 4.33 8.39
N ARG A 68 9.84 3.59 7.99
CA ARG A 68 10.97 4.09 7.17
C ARG A 68 10.64 4.33 5.70
N LEU A 69 9.44 3.97 5.26
CA LEU A 69 8.95 4.24 3.91
C LEU A 69 7.94 5.39 3.85
N GLN A 70 7.50 5.87 5.00
CA GLN A 70 6.53 6.95 5.08
C GLN A 70 7.20 8.32 5.15
N ASN A 71 6.70 9.29 4.38
CA ASN A 71 7.09 10.69 4.50
C ASN A 71 6.48 11.33 5.76
N LEU A 72 6.88 10.83 6.93
CA LEU A 72 6.39 11.28 8.23
C LEU A 72 7.57 11.43 9.19
N PRO A 73 8.10 12.65 9.39
CA PRO A 73 9.33 12.89 10.14
C PRO A 73 9.23 12.49 11.61
N GLU A 74 8.03 12.42 12.16
CA GLU A 74 7.80 12.03 13.56
C GLU A 74 8.08 10.52 13.81
N SER A 75 8.11 9.69 12.75
CA SER A 75 8.32 8.24 12.87
C SER A 75 9.36 7.66 11.93
N ASN A 76 9.86 8.44 10.97
CA ASN A 76 10.84 8.01 9.98
C ASN A 76 12.22 8.63 10.26
N ASP A 77 13.21 7.78 10.48
CA ASP A 77 14.60 8.15 10.79
C ASP A 77 15.48 8.43 9.54
N GLN A 78 14.90 8.37 8.33
CA GLN A 78 15.66 8.55 7.09
C GLN A 78 15.87 10.04 6.75
N VAL A 79 17.01 10.36 6.16
CA VAL A 79 17.43 11.76 5.88
C VAL A 79 16.61 12.45 4.79
N TRP A 80 15.96 11.69 3.92
CA TRP A 80 15.19 12.19 2.77
C TRP A 80 13.75 12.60 3.12
N VAL A 81 13.30 12.33 4.35
CA VAL A 81 11.92 12.60 4.76
C VAL A 81 11.61 14.08 4.76
N VAL A 82 10.48 14.46 4.19
CA VAL A 82 9.97 15.83 4.23
C VAL A 82 9.77 16.28 5.68
N LYS A 83 10.04 17.55 5.96
CA LYS A 83 9.94 18.11 7.32
C LYS A 83 8.76 19.06 7.48
N ASP A 84 8.26 19.60 6.36
CA ASP A 84 7.10 20.49 6.36
C ASP A 84 5.81 19.69 6.22
N LYS A 85 4.88 19.88 7.15
CA LYS A 85 3.55 19.25 7.09
C LYS A 85 2.71 19.69 5.89
N ASN A 86 3.04 20.82 5.29
CA ASN A 86 2.39 21.31 4.08
C ASN A 86 2.98 20.73 2.80
N ASP A 87 4.10 19.99 2.89
CA ASP A 87 4.69 19.33 1.72
C ASP A 87 3.68 18.33 1.11
N PRO A 88 3.49 18.31 -0.22
CA PRO A 88 2.56 17.41 -0.87
C PRO A 88 2.86 15.92 -0.68
N ASN A 89 4.07 15.59 -0.24
CA ASN A 89 4.48 14.21 0.05
C ASN A 89 4.20 13.78 1.49
N TYR A 90 3.95 14.75 2.42
CA TYR A 90 3.78 14.47 3.84
C TYR A 90 2.66 13.44 4.09
N GLY A 91 2.97 12.37 4.83
CA GLY A 91 2.07 11.29 5.17
C GLY A 91 2.03 10.13 4.18
N GLY A 92 2.43 10.36 2.91
CA GLY A 92 2.44 9.31 1.88
C GLY A 92 3.66 8.40 1.95
N PHE A 93 3.67 7.37 1.10
CA PHE A 93 4.70 6.32 1.10
C PHE A 93 5.51 6.27 -0.19
N VAL A 94 6.74 5.78 -0.06
CA VAL A 94 7.68 5.50 -1.15
C VAL A 94 7.90 3.99 -1.33
N TYR A 95 8.57 3.60 -2.41
CA TYR A 95 8.77 2.20 -2.77
C TYR A 95 9.82 1.48 -1.90
N LYS A 96 10.97 2.14 -1.68
CA LYS A 96 12.09 1.66 -0.85
C LYS A 96 12.67 2.80 -0.02
N PRO A 97 13.45 2.50 1.02
CA PRO A 97 14.08 3.55 1.83
C PRO A 97 15.01 4.51 1.06
N ASP A 98 15.41 4.14 -0.15
CA ASP A 98 16.32 4.89 -1.02
C ASP A 98 15.77 5.10 -2.44
N GLU A 99 14.51 4.75 -2.69
CA GLU A 99 13.93 4.81 -4.03
C GLU A 99 12.43 5.14 -4.01
N SER A 100 12.02 6.07 -4.85
CA SER A 100 10.61 6.26 -5.22
C SER A 100 10.44 6.13 -6.74
N LYS A 101 9.36 5.45 -7.16
CA LYS A 101 8.99 5.34 -8.58
C LYS A 101 8.32 6.62 -9.11
N ALA A 102 7.88 7.50 -8.22
CA ALA A 102 7.38 8.84 -8.54
C ALA A 102 8.49 9.86 -8.79
N SER A 103 9.75 9.48 -8.63
CA SER A 103 10.89 10.36 -8.87
C SER A 103 11.07 10.60 -10.36
N VAL A 104 10.46 11.65 -10.89
CA VAL A 104 10.94 12.28 -12.11
C VAL A 104 12.25 12.96 -11.75
N LYS A 105 13.26 12.88 -12.63
CA LYS A 105 14.57 13.52 -12.47
C LYS A 105 14.44 14.96 -11.98
N PHE A 106 14.51 15.17 -10.66
CA PHE A 106 14.67 16.48 -10.08
C PHE A 106 16.14 16.71 -9.78
N GLU A 107 16.60 17.92 -9.97
CA GLU A 107 17.97 18.34 -9.65
C GLU A 107 18.25 18.22 -8.15
N ASP A 108 17.21 18.31 -7.30
CA ASP A 108 17.31 18.06 -5.86
C ASP A 108 16.91 16.61 -5.52
N LYS A 109 17.92 15.78 -5.25
CA LYS A 109 17.77 14.36 -4.89
C LYS A 109 17.51 14.13 -3.39
N THR A 110 17.22 15.17 -2.62
CA THR A 110 17.14 15.06 -1.15
C THR A 110 15.83 14.48 -0.66
N THR A 111 14.74 14.56 -1.43
CA THR A 111 13.40 14.09 -1.02
C THR A 111 12.85 13.03 -1.98
N LEU A 112 12.35 11.93 -1.44
CA LEU A 112 11.64 10.91 -2.21
C LEU A 112 10.14 11.22 -2.25
N ARG A 113 9.54 11.17 -3.45
CA ARG A 113 8.13 11.49 -3.65
C ARG A 113 7.21 10.34 -3.26
N SER A 114 6.16 10.67 -2.53
CA SER A 114 5.04 9.78 -2.25
C SER A 114 4.16 9.56 -3.47
N TYR A 115 3.51 8.38 -3.58
CA TYR A 115 2.56 8.10 -4.64
C TYR A 115 1.48 7.08 -4.23
N GLY A 116 0.39 7.06 -5.00
CA GLY A 116 -0.86 6.42 -4.62
C GLY A 116 -0.75 4.95 -4.25
N SER A 117 -0.24 4.11 -5.15
CA SER A 117 -0.19 2.67 -4.91
C SER A 117 0.67 2.31 -3.68
N MET A 118 1.78 3.02 -3.42
CA MET A 118 2.57 2.77 -2.22
C MET A 118 1.91 3.32 -0.96
N THR A 119 1.22 4.45 -1.05
CA THR A 119 0.51 4.98 0.13
C THR A 119 -0.61 4.04 0.57
N TYR A 120 -1.41 3.52 -0.35
CA TYR A 120 -2.44 2.54 0.01
C TYR A 120 -1.85 1.19 0.43
N ALA A 121 -0.73 0.76 -0.17
CA ALA A 121 -0.02 -0.45 0.27
C ALA A 121 0.51 -0.32 1.71
N GLY A 122 1.11 0.82 2.05
CA GLY A 122 1.59 1.12 3.40
C GLY A 122 0.45 1.22 4.41
N LEU A 123 -0.61 1.96 4.08
CA LEU A 123 -1.80 2.10 4.91
C LEU A 123 -2.44 0.74 5.23
N LYS A 124 -2.70 -0.08 4.22
CA LYS A 124 -3.20 -1.45 4.37
C LYS A 124 -2.32 -2.28 5.30
N SER A 125 -1.02 -2.23 5.08
CA SER A 125 -0.04 -2.99 5.86
C SER A 125 -0.01 -2.59 7.32
N MET A 126 -0.13 -1.30 7.62
CA MET A 126 -0.23 -0.80 9.00
C MET A 126 -1.49 -1.30 9.71
N ILE A 127 -2.63 -1.32 9.01
CA ILE A 127 -3.89 -1.83 9.56
C ILE A 127 -3.79 -3.34 9.82
N TYR A 128 -3.22 -4.11 8.91
CA TYR A 128 -2.99 -5.55 9.11
C TYR A 128 -2.02 -5.82 10.25
N ALA A 129 -1.04 -4.95 10.48
CA ALA A 129 -0.18 -4.97 11.65
C ALA A 129 -0.87 -4.48 12.94
N LYS A 130 -2.20 -4.25 12.88
CA LYS A 130 -3.05 -3.85 14.02
C LYS A 130 -2.73 -2.48 14.62
N LEU A 131 -2.16 -1.56 13.83
CA LEU A 131 -2.09 -0.17 14.25
C LEU A 131 -3.51 0.40 14.32
N ALA A 132 -3.77 1.14 15.39
CA ALA A 132 -5.07 1.78 15.57
C ALA A 132 -5.31 2.88 14.52
N LYS A 133 -6.58 3.16 14.21
CA LYS A 133 -6.92 4.20 13.24
C LYS A 133 -6.46 5.60 13.66
N ASP A 134 -6.30 5.84 14.95
CA ASP A 134 -5.80 7.08 15.53
C ASP A 134 -4.26 7.14 15.67
N ASP A 135 -3.54 6.06 15.30
CA ASP A 135 -2.08 6.10 15.21
C ASP A 135 -1.66 7.22 14.23
N PRO A 136 -0.71 8.09 14.60
CA PRO A 136 -0.30 9.21 13.75
C PRO A 136 0.12 8.81 12.33
N ARG A 137 0.71 7.62 12.16
CA ARG A 137 1.14 7.08 10.86
C ARG A 137 -0.06 6.71 9.99
N VAL A 138 -1.07 6.06 10.58
CA VAL A 138 -2.31 5.70 9.90
C VAL A 138 -3.09 6.95 9.51
N LYS A 139 -3.21 7.93 10.42
CA LYS A 139 -3.88 9.21 10.15
C LYS A 139 -3.20 9.97 9.01
N ALA A 140 -1.88 10.16 9.07
CA ALA A 140 -1.15 10.88 8.04
C ALA A 140 -1.26 10.21 6.65
N ALA A 141 -1.22 8.87 6.59
CA ALA A 141 -1.44 8.13 5.35
C ALA A 141 -2.87 8.29 4.81
N THR A 142 -3.87 8.25 5.70
CA THR A 142 -5.28 8.43 5.34
C THR A 142 -5.55 9.85 4.83
N GLU A 143 -4.96 10.87 5.47
CA GLU A 143 -5.07 12.27 5.04
C GLU A 143 -4.41 12.49 3.67
N TRP A 144 -3.22 11.91 3.44
CA TRP A 144 -2.58 11.97 2.13
C TRP A 144 -3.44 11.28 1.06
N ALA A 145 -3.96 10.10 1.36
CA ALA A 145 -4.80 9.32 0.46
C ALA A 145 -6.10 10.07 0.10
N ALA A 146 -6.74 10.72 1.06
CA ALA A 146 -7.94 11.52 0.84
C ALA A 146 -7.64 12.77 0.00
N LYS A 147 -6.53 13.47 0.27
CA LYS A 147 -6.10 14.65 -0.49
C LYS A 147 -5.82 14.34 -1.96
N ASN A 148 -5.35 13.13 -2.25
CA ASN A 148 -4.94 12.71 -3.59
C ASN A 148 -5.91 11.68 -4.21
N TYR A 149 -7.13 11.57 -3.68
CA TYR A 149 -8.09 10.57 -4.15
C TYR A 149 -8.50 10.81 -5.61
N THR A 150 -8.30 9.80 -6.43
CA THR A 150 -8.81 9.70 -7.81
C THR A 150 -8.87 8.23 -8.22
N LEU A 151 -9.73 7.92 -9.19
CA LEU A 151 -9.77 6.60 -9.84
C LEU A 151 -9.30 6.67 -11.31
N ASP A 152 -8.78 7.81 -11.76
CA ASP A 152 -8.38 8.03 -13.15
C ASP A 152 -6.92 7.70 -13.43
N GLU A 153 -6.09 7.77 -12.40
CA GLU A 153 -4.65 7.50 -12.47
C GLU A 153 -4.09 7.08 -11.11
N ASN A 154 -2.84 6.66 -11.09
CA ASN A 154 -2.08 6.42 -9.85
C ASN A 154 -1.45 7.75 -9.39
N PRO A 155 -1.98 8.41 -8.35
CA PRO A 155 -1.51 9.72 -7.93
C PRO A 155 0.00 9.78 -7.75
N GLY A 156 0.64 10.76 -8.36
CA GLY A 156 2.09 10.98 -8.32
C GLY A 156 2.88 10.33 -9.46
N ILE A 157 2.31 9.36 -10.19
CA ILE A 157 2.96 8.71 -11.33
C ILE A 157 2.05 8.56 -12.57
N GLY A 158 0.84 9.09 -12.53
CA GLY A 158 -0.07 9.09 -13.68
C GLY A 158 -0.59 7.69 -14.04
N PRO A 159 -0.57 7.30 -15.34
CA PRO A 159 -1.18 6.04 -15.77
C PRO A 159 -0.38 4.79 -15.42
N GLU A 160 0.83 4.92 -14.89
CA GLU A 160 1.68 3.78 -14.56
C GLU A 160 1.16 3.01 -13.33
N GLY A 161 0.98 1.71 -13.47
CA GLY A 161 0.51 0.86 -12.38
C GLY A 161 -0.89 1.23 -11.87
N HIS A 162 -1.78 1.67 -12.77
CA HIS A 162 -3.12 2.16 -12.44
C HIS A 162 -4.00 1.07 -11.84
N TYR A 163 -3.98 -0.14 -12.37
CA TYR A 163 -4.80 -1.25 -11.85
C TYR A 163 -4.24 -1.84 -10.56
N TYR A 164 -2.91 -1.87 -10.41
CA TYR A 164 -2.30 -2.19 -9.13
C TYR A 164 -2.66 -1.15 -8.07
N TYR A 165 -2.70 0.13 -8.42
CA TYR A 165 -3.17 1.20 -7.55
C TYR A 165 -4.64 1.00 -7.12
N ILE A 166 -5.55 0.73 -8.07
CA ILE A 166 -6.98 0.47 -7.77
C ILE A 166 -7.12 -0.72 -6.82
N ASN A 167 -6.38 -1.80 -7.05
CA ASN A 167 -6.40 -2.98 -6.17
C ASN A 167 -5.90 -2.65 -4.76
N THR A 168 -4.79 -1.93 -4.60
CA THR A 168 -4.28 -1.54 -3.28
C THR A 168 -5.21 -0.56 -2.56
N LEU A 169 -5.82 0.39 -3.29
CA LEU A 169 -6.84 1.30 -2.77
C LEU A 169 -8.05 0.52 -2.21
N ALA A 170 -8.63 -0.36 -3.02
CA ALA A 170 -9.81 -1.14 -2.63
C ALA A 170 -9.56 -1.96 -1.36
N LYS A 171 -8.43 -2.67 -1.29
CA LYS A 171 -8.05 -3.48 -0.13
C LYS A 171 -7.74 -2.62 1.11
N ALA A 172 -7.09 -1.47 0.94
CA ALA A 172 -6.80 -0.56 2.05
C ALA A 172 -8.08 0.06 2.62
N GLN A 173 -8.99 0.52 1.76
CA GLN A 173 -10.27 1.08 2.19
C GLN A 173 -11.19 0.02 2.84
N ALA A 174 -11.19 -1.21 2.32
CA ALA A 174 -11.89 -2.32 2.95
C ALA A 174 -11.33 -2.64 4.35
N ALA A 175 -10.01 -2.63 4.52
CA ALA A 175 -9.35 -2.86 5.80
C ALA A 175 -9.60 -1.72 6.80
N LEU A 176 -9.64 -0.46 6.35
CA LEU A 176 -10.05 0.70 7.15
C LEU A 176 -11.50 0.58 7.64
N GLY A 177 -12.37 -0.07 6.87
CA GLY A 177 -13.78 -0.20 7.20
C GLY A 177 -14.58 1.10 7.13
N GLU A 178 -14.06 2.12 6.40
CA GLU A 178 -14.77 3.36 6.16
C GLU A 178 -15.60 3.26 4.86
N GLU A 179 -16.83 3.76 4.89
CA GLU A 179 -17.72 3.74 3.72
C GLU A 179 -17.42 4.88 2.75
N PHE A 180 -16.98 6.00 3.28
CA PHE A 180 -16.71 7.21 2.50
C PHE A 180 -15.26 7.66 2.66
N ILE A 181 -14.68 8.16 1.55
CA ILE A 181 -13.46 8.96 1.57
C ILE A 181 -13.90 10.44 1.60
N ARG A 182 -13.45 11.17 2.63
CA ARG A 182 -13.73 12.61 2.75
C ARG A 182 -12.54 13.40 2.28
N THR A 183 -12.69 14.09 1.16
CA THR A 183 -11.64 14.93 0.58
C THR A 183 -11.60 16.31 1.27
N PRO A 184 -10.45 17.03 1.21
CA PRO A 184 -10.30 18.34 1.89
C PRO A 184 -11.28 19.42 1.42
N ASP A 185 -11.86 19.29 0.23
CA ASP A 185 -12.91 20.18 -0.28
C ASP A 185 -14.31 19.88 0.31
N GLY A 186 -14.38 18.94 1.26
CA GLY A 186 -15.61 18.58 1.97
C GLY A 186 -16.51 17.58 1.25
N LYS A 187 -16.07 17.03 0.11
CA LYS A 187 -16.85 15.99 -0.59
C LYS A 187 -16.71 14.64 0.08
N GLU A 188 -17.79 13.88 0.05
CA GLU A 188 -17.85 12.49 0.46
C GLU A 188 -17.92 11.59 -0.79
N HIS A 189 -16.93 10.74 -0.96
CA HIS A 189 -16.84 9.78 -2.06
C HIS A 189 -17.22 8.39 -1.58
N SER A 190 -18.32 7.84 -2.10
CA SER A 190 -18.66 6.43 -1.92
C SER A 190 -17.70 5.57 -2.74
N TRP A 191 -16.50 5.35 -2.22
CA TRP A 191 -15.40 4.73 -2.93
C TRP A 191 -15.76 3.36 -3.54
N ARG A 192 -16.63 2.59 -2.87
CA ARG A 192 -17.11 1.29 -3.37
C ARG A 192 -17.89 1.46 -4.67
N ASN A 193 -18.90 2.34 -4.65
CA ASN A 193 -19.74 2.60 -5.81
C ASN A 193 -18.95 3.25 -6.95
N GLU A 194 -18.07 4.19 -6.64
CA GLU A 194 -17.24 4.87 -7.64
C GLU A 194 -16.25 3.90 -8.27
N LEU A 195 -15.60 3.03 -7.47
CA LEU A 195 -14.68 2.01 -7.96
C LEU A 195 -15.40 1.01 -8.87
N LEU A 196 -16.53 0.46 -8.44
CA LEU A 196 -17.29 -0.51 -9.23
C LEU A 196 -17.72 0.10 -10.57
N ARG A 197 -18.23 1.33 -10.59
CA ARG A 197 -18.58 2.04 -11.83
C ARG A 197 -17.35 2.26 -12.70
N LYS A 198 -16.22 2.65 -12.12
CA LYS A 198 -14.95 2.84 -12.84
C LYS A 198 -14.47 1.55 -13.48
N MET A 199 -14.53 0.44 -12.75
CA MET A 199 -14.12 -0.86 -13.29
C MET A 199 -15.01 -1.30 -14.46
N LEU A 200 -16.32 -1.12 -14.36
CA LEU A 200 -17.25 -1.40 -15.48
C LEU A 200 -16.96 -0.52 -16.71
N GLN A 201 -16.61 0.75 -16.51
CA GLN A 201 -16.24 1.65 -17.63
C GLN A 201 -14.93 1.27 -18.30
N LEU A 202 -13.98 0.69 -17.56
CA LEU A 202 -12.67 0.28 -18.07
C LEU A 202 -12.67 -1.12 -18.70
N GLN A 203 -13.72 -1.92 -18.45
CA GLN A 203 -13.82 -3.27 -19.00
C GLN A 203 -13.90 -3.25 -20.53
N LYS A 204 -13.16 -4.14 -21.16
CA LYS A 204 -13.19 -4.31 -22.62
C LYS A 204 -14.39 -5.14 -23.06
N GLY A 205 -14.74 -5.05 -24.33
CA GLY A 205 -15.88 -5.77 -24.89
C GLY A 205 -15.79 -7.31 -24.80
N ASN A 206 -14.59 -7.85 -24.65
CA ASN A 206 -14.33 -9.28 -24.42
C ASN A 206 -14.30 -9.67 -22.92
N GLY A 207 -14.55 -8.71 -22.01
CA GLY A 207 -14.63 -8.93 -20.58
C GLY A 207 -13.32 -8.76 -19.79
N GLU A 208 -12.21 -8.51 -20.48
CA GLU A 208 -10.90 -8.32 -19.85
C GLU A 208 -10.62 -6.88 -19.45
N TRP A 209 -9.54 -6.67 -18.68
CA TRP A 209 -8.93 -5.37 -18.41
C TRP A 209 -7.45 -5.41 -18.76
N PHE A 210 -6.92 -4.30 -19.24
CA PHE A 210 -5.49 -4.04 -19.37
C PHE A 210 -5.24 -2.53 -19.45
N ASN A 211 -4.00 -2.10 -19.17
CA ASN A 211 -3.64 -0.70 -19.20
C ASN A 211 -3.23 -0.27 -20.62
N GLU A 212 -4.14 0.35 -21.35
CA GLU A 212 -3.88 0.85 -22.71
C GLU A 212 -2.90 2.02 -22.75
N LYS A 213 -2.87 2.80 -21.66
CA LYS A 213 -2.06 4.02 -21.61
C LYS A 213 -0.60 3.74 -21.28
N HIS A 214 -0.34 2.69 -20.49
CA HIS A 214 1.02 2.39 -20.03
C HIS A 214 1.18 0.95 -19.55
N GLY A 215 2.01 0.17 -20.27
CA GLY A 215 2.25 -1.25 -19.96
C GLY A 215 3.31 -1.55 -18.89
N ARG A 216 3.83 -0.52 -18.18
CA ARG A 216 4.84 -0.70 -17.14
C ARG A 216 4.31 -1.63 -16.04
N TRP A 217 5.22 -2.40 -15.44
CA TRP A 217 4.91 -3.42 -14.44
C TRP A 217 3.93 -4.48 -14.91
N MET A 218 4.02 -4.84 -16.20
CA MET A 218 3.22 -5.87 -16.85
C MET A 218 1.72 -5.56 -16.94
N GLU A 219 1.30 -4.32 -16.77
CA GLU A 219 -0.10 -3.94 -16.92
C GLU A 219 -0.63 -3.96 -18.37
N SER A 220 0.21 -4.32 -19.35
CA SER A 220 -0.20 -4.71 -20.70
C SER A 220 -0.65 -6.18 -20.80
N ILE A 221 -0.50 -6.98 -19.74
CA ILE A 221 -0.90 -8.39 -19.68
C ILE A 221 -2.33 -8.48 -19.16
N PRO A 222 -3.33 -8.84 -20.02
CA PRO A 222 -4.74 -8.83 -19.61
C PRO A 222 -5.05 -9.74 -18.44
N GLU A 223 -4.42 -10.91 -18.34
CA GLU A 223 -4.64 -11.88 -17.27
C GLU A 223 -4.26 -11.30 -15.90
N LEU A 224 -3.13 -10.62 -15.81
CA LEU A 224 -2.68 -9.98 -14.57
C LEU A 224 -3.62 -8.83 -14.17
N VAL A 225 -3.95 -7.98 -15.13
CA VAL A 225 -4.78 -6.80 -14.87
C VAL A 225 -6.23 -7.20 -14.56
N THR A 226 -6.75 -8.22 -15.24
CA THR A 226 -8.07 -8.79 -14.91
C THR A 226 -8.08 -9.34 -13.48
N ALA A 227 -7.02 -10.02 -13.04
CA ALA A 227 -6.91 -10.49 -11.67
C ALA A 227 -6.92 -9.32 -10.66
N TYR A 228 -6.14 -8.25 -10.89
CA TYR A 228 -6.18 -7.05 -10.05
C TYR A 228 -7.57 -6.42 -10.00
N SER A 229 -8.26 -6.34 -11.15
CA SER A 229 -9.60 -5.78 -11.28
C SER A 229 -10.63 -6.57 -10.48
N LEU A 230 -10.61 -7.89 -10.59
CA LEU A 230 -11.50 -8.78 -9.86
C LEU A 230 -11.27 -8.69 -8.33
N LEU A 231 -10.01 -8.71 -7.88
CA LEU A 231 -9.66 -8.55 -6.47
C LEU A 231 -10.09 -7.19 -5.90
N ALA A 232 -9.99 -6.12 -6.70
CA ALA A 232 -10.46 -4.80 -6.29
C ALA A 232 -11.98 -4.75 -6.15
N MET A 233 -12.70 -5.33 -7.11
CA MET A 233 -14.17 -5.41 -7.06
C MET A 233 -14.65 -6.32 -5.91
N GLU A 234 -13.99 -7.45 -5.66
CA GLU A 234 -14.26 -8.32 -4.52
C GLU A 234 -14.14 -7.54 -3.19
N ALA A 235 -13.05 -6.79 -3.00
CA ALA A 235 -12.86 -5.96 -1.82
C ALA A 235 -13.95 -4.87 -1.68
N ALA A 236 -14.42 -4.31 -2.80
CA ALA A 236 -15.49 -3.34 -2.80
C ALA A 236 -16.85 -3.97 -2.50
N LEU A 237 -17.10 -5.19 -2.95
CA LEU A 237 -18.37 -5.93 -2.77
C LEU A 237 -18.42 -6.72 -1.46
N GLY A 238 -17.30 -6.97 -0.79
CA GLY A 238 -17.21 -7.84 0.38
C GLY A 238 -18.30 -7.69 1.45
N PRO A 239 -18.79 -6.47 1.78
CA PRO A 239 -19.90 -6.29 2.71
C PRO A 239 -21.26 -6.75 2.17
N TYR A 240 -21.41 -6.89 0.87
CA TYR A 240 -22.67 -7.20 0.18
C TYR A 240 -22.74 -8.64 -0.31
N ILE A 241 -21.61 -9.35 -0.31
CA ILE A 241 -21.55 -10.78 -0.67
C ILE A 241 -21.45 -11.57 0.64
N LYS A 242 -22.57 -12.22 1.02
CA LYS A 242 -22.65 -13.18 2.14
C LYS A 242 -22.85 -14.58 1.62
#